data_e9ac10cd8ea45f7ca3d143688db52931
#
_entry.id   e9ac10cd8ea45f7ca3d143688db52931
#
_cell.length_a   1.000
_cell.length_b   1.000
_cell.length_c   1.000
_cell.angle_alpha   90.00
_cell.angle_beta   90.00
_cell.angle_gamma   90.00
#
_symmetry.space_group_name_H-M   'P 1'
#
loop_
_entity.id
_entity.type
_entity.pdbx_description
1 polymer ?
#
loop_
_entity_poly.entity_id
_entity_poly.type
_entity_poly.pdbx_seq_one_letter_code
_entity_poly.pdbx_strand_id
1 'polypeptide(L)'
;MSERITAANLDEVIKRNEVIEEQMKQSASLIWSKYNPMQINSPIQLALQILRPYGLIQLPIDNRYLSGAIFVRDGKRIPLINTALPRANQYFTVWHEIYHLLFDEVSFDHLIESEILMEERKAEHFAALMLLGNLMPYFEVLKDMEFQAKAFQCMNAFQAPYKAVLISLYESAVKNGNTAIAEEVKENFDVQVEDIAQRFRDLGLDDSLVRPSYVVNVSPLQEKINKTIRNEPEVEYH
;
A
#
# COMPACT_ATOMS: atom_id res chain seq x y z
N MET A 1 -6.26 19.30 -10.95
CA MET A 1 -5.38 18.16 -11.26
C MET A 1 -4.77 17.71 -9.96
N SER A 2 -4.89 16.44 -9.59
CA SER A 2 -4.22 15.92 -8.40
C SER A 2 -2.72 16.05 -8.61
N GLU A 3 -2.04 16.64 -7.66
CA GLU A 3 -0.59 16.85 -7.71
C GLU A 3 0.07 15.49 -7.41
N ARG A 4 0.82 14.97 -8.39
CA ARG A 4 1.52 13.69 -8.28
C ARG A 4 2.90 13.87 -7.68
N ILE A 5 3.38 12.85 -6.99
CA ILE A 5 4.77 12.79 -6.53
C ILE A 5 5.67 12.50 -7.75
N THR A 6 6.68 13.35 -7.94
CA THR A 6 7.70 13.29 -9.00
C THR A 6 9.07 13.56 -8.39
N ALA A 7 10.15 13.33 -9.15
CA ALA A 7 11.51 13.67 -8.72
C ALA A 7 11.64 15.13 -8.27
N ALA A 8 10.87 16.04 -8.90
CA ALA A 8 10.94 17.48 -8.63
C ALA A 8 10.38 17.89 -7.27
N ASN A 9 9.41 17.14 -6.71
CA ASN A 9 8.77 17.46 -5.43
C ASN A 9 9.10 16.48 -4.30
N LEU A 10 10.05 15.56 -4.49
CA LEU A 10 10.47 14.61 -3.46
C LEU A 10 10.90 15.29 -2.16
N ASP A 11 11.64 16.38 -2.25
CA ASP A 11 12.10 17.12 -1.06
C ASP A 11 10.92 17.65 -0.22
N GLU A 12 9.83 18.06 -0.87
CA GLU A 12 8.61 18.49 -0.18
C GLU A 12 7.88 17.31 0.47
N VAL A 13 7.83 16.18 -0.23
CA VAL A 13 7.24 14.93 0.29
C VAL A 13 7.96 14.51 1.57
N ILE A 14 9.31 14.50 1.57
CA ILE A 14 10.10 14.12 2.74
C ILE A 14 9.86 15.09 3.92
N LYS A 15 9.82 16.40 3.67
CA LYS A 15 9.51 17.37 4.73
C LYS A 15 8.13 17.12 5.35
N ARG A 16 7.14 16.76 4.56
CA ARG A 16 5.82 16.37 5.07
C ARG A 16 5.86 15.08 5.88
N ASN A 17 6.62 14.08 5.42
CA ASN A 17 6.84 12.84 6.17
C ASN A 17 7.51 13.10 7.53
N GLU A 18 8.52 13.99 7.59
CA GLU A 18 9.18 14.37 8.84
C GLU A 18 8.20 14.92 9.88
N VAL A 19 7.24 15.74 9.45
CA VAL A 19 6.21 16.31 10.35
C VAL A 19 5.33 15.23 11.00
N ILE A 20 5.05 14.15 10.29
CA ILE A 20 4.13 13.09 10.73
C ILE A 20 4.86 11.84 11.23
N GLU A 21 6.18 11.77 11.10
CA GLU A 21 6.96 10.54 11.32
C GLU A 21 6.73 9.93 12.70
N GLU A 22 6.79 10.75 13.75
CA GLU A 22 6.64 10.26 15.13
C GLU A 22 5.22 9.69 15.35
N GLN A 23 4.20 10.35 14.83
CA GLN A 23 2.83 9.87 14.91
C GLN A 23 2.68 8.52 14.17
N MET A 24 3.29 8.38 12.99
CA MET A 24 3.21 7.15 12.20
C MET A 24 3.97 6.01 12.86
N LYS A 25 5.13 6.27 13.47
CA LYS A 25 5.87 5.29 14.27
C LYS A 25 5.06 4.79 15.48
N GLN A 26 4.37 5.69 16.17
CA GLN A 26 3.49 5.32 17.28
C GLN A 26 2.32 4.46 16.79
N SER A 27 1.70 4.81 15.67
CA SER A 27 0.63 4.01 15.05
C SER A 27 1.13 2.63 14.63
N ALA A 28 2.30 2.53 14.00
CA ALA A 28 2.92 1.26 13.63
C ALA A 28 3.25 0.40 14.87
N SER A 29 3.82 1.00 15.92
CA SER A 29 4.10 0.32 17.19
C SER A 29 2.83 -0.21 17.85
N LEU A 30 1.74 0.56 17.79
CA LEU A 30 0.43 0.11 18.29
C LEU A 30 -0.09 -1.11 17.52
N ILE A 31 0.08 -1.15 16.20
CA ILE A 31 -0.27 -2.33 15.40
C ILE A 31 0.50 -3.57 15.86
N TRP A 32 1.82 -3.47 15.95
CA TRP A 32 2.66 -4.59 16.36
C TRP A 32 2.34 -5.08 17.78
N SER A 33 2.07 -4.19 18.72
CA SER A 33 1.78 -4.55 20.10
C SER A 33 0.35 -5.08 20.30
N LYS A 34 -0.65 -4.47 19.68
CA LYS A 34 -2.06 -4.77 19.92
C LYS A 34 -2.62 -5.86 19.02
N TYR A 35 -2.20 -5.87 17.74
CA TYR A 35 -2.79 -6.74 16.71
C TYR A 35 -1.91 -7.93 16.33
N ASN A 36 -0.67 -8.02 16.88
CA ASN A 36 0.23 -9.15 16.62
C ASN A 36 0.57 -10.01 17.85
N PRO A 37 -0.43 -10.51 18.62
CA PRO A 37 -0.17 -11.35 19.79
C PRO A 37 0.49 -12.69 19.44
N MET A 38 0.33 -13.16 18.20
CA MET A 38 0.92 -14.40 17.70
C MET A 38 2.32 -14.21 17.09
N GLN A 39 2.88 -13.01 17.14
CA GLN A 39 4.19 -12.67 16.58
C GLN A 39 4.34 -13.08 15.10
N ILE A 40 3.35 -12.75 14.29
CA ILE A 40 3.38 -12.97 12.84
C ILE A 40 4.48 -12.08 12.25
N ASN A 41 5.45 -12.70 11.59
CA ASN A 41 6.59 -11.98 11.00
C ASN A 41 6.29 -11.40 9.61
N SER A 42 5.24 -11.90 8.92
CA SER A 42 4.85 -11.39 7.61
C SER A 42 3.91 -10.19 7.76
N PRO A 43 4.31 -8.98 7.31
CA PRO A 43 3.43 -7.80 7.35
C PRO A 43 2.12 -8.03 6.61
N ILE A 44 2.13 -8.74 5.48
CA ILE A 44 0.93 -9.01 4.69
C ILE A 44 -0.04 -9.96 5.42
N GLN A 45 0.47 -11.00 6.07
CA GLN A 45 -0.36 -11.89 6.87
C GLN A 45 -0.99 -11.15 8.06
N LEU A 46 -0.23 -10.29 8.72
CA LEU A 46 -0.73 -9.45 9.81
C LEU A 46 -1.84 -8.51 9.31
N ALA A 47 -1.64 -7.84 8.18
CA ALA A 47 -2.64 -6.96 7.59
C ALA A 47 -3.96 -7.70 7.30
N LEU A 48 -3.89 -8.87 6.66
CA LEU A 48 -5.07 -9.69 6.38
C LEU A 48 -5.77 -10.16 7.66
N GLN A 49 -5.02 -10.47 8.72
CA GLN A 49 -5.58 -10.80 10.03
C GLN A 49 -6.34 -9.62 10.64
N ILE A 50 -5.79 -8.40 10.54
CA ILE A 50 -6.43 -7.17 11.04
C ILE A 50 -7.74 -6.92 10.27
N LEU A 51 -7.76 -7.10 8.96
CA LEU A 51 -8.93 -6.84 8.12
C LEU A 51 -10.04 -7.89 8.26
N ARG A 52 -9.72 -9.09 8.71
CA ARG A 52 -10.68 -10.20 8.80
C ARG A 52 -11.98 -9.86 9.56
N PRO A 53 -11.97 -9.18 10.71
CA PRO A 53 -13.21 -8.80 11.42
C PRO A 53 -14.05 -7.75 10.69
N TYR A 54 -13.43 -6.92 9.86
CA TYR A 54 -14.13 -5.87 9.11
C TYR A 54 -14.75 -6.41 7.81
N GLY A 55 -14.29 -7.56 7.35
CA GLY A 55 -14.53 -8.07 6.01
C GLY A 55 -13.65 -7.33 5.00
N LEU A 56 -13.31 -7.98 3.91
CA LEU A 56 -12.48 -7.40 2.84
C LEU A 56 -13.17 -7.67 1.51
N ILE A 57 -13.48 -6.60 0.77
CA ILE A 57 -13.95 -6.69 -0.61
C ILE A 57 -12.74 -6.59 -1.54
N GLN A 58 -12.61 -7.56 -2.44
CA GLN A 58 -11.58 -7.58 -3.47
C GLN A 58 -12.27 -7.68 -4.83
N LEU A 59 -12.04 -6.70 -5.69
CA LEU A 59 -12.65 -6.62 -7.02
C LEU A 59 -11.65 -6.09 -8.04
N PRO A 60 -11.61 -6.63 -9.26
CA PRO A 60 -10.88 -6.00 -10.35
C PRO A 60 -11.67 -4.80 -10.87
N ILE A 61 -11.19 -3.60 -10.56
CA ILE A 61 -11.80 -2.34 -10.97
C ILE A 61 -10.96 -1.75 -12.11
N ASP A 62 -11.56 -1.49 -13.25
CA ASP A 62 -10.89 -0.87 -14.40
C ASP A 62 -10.68 0.64 -14.18
N ASN A 63 -9.92 0.95 -13.15
CA ASN A 63 -9.47 2.29 -12.83
C ASN A 63 -8.09 2.22 -12.15
N ARG A 64 -7.05 2.61 -12.86
CA ARG A 64 -5.66 2.58 -12.35
C ARG A 64 -5.37 3.59 -11.24
N TYR A 65 -6.26 4.56 -11.02
CA TYR A 65 -6.11 5.59 -9.98
C TYR A 65 -6.82 5.23 -8.68
N LEU A 66 -7.71 4.23 -8.70
CA LEU A 66 -8.39 3.73 -7.52
C LEU A 66 -7.68 2.46 -7.06
N SER A 67 -6.86 2.55 -6.03
CA SER A 67 -6.15 1.40 -5.46
C SER A 67 -6.97 0.70 -4.39
N GLY A 68 -7.66 1.45 -3.54
CA GLY A 68 -8.53 0.97 -2.50
C GLY A 68 -9.54 2.01 -2.06
N ALA A 69 -10.39 1.67 -1.11
CA ALA A 69 -11.35 2.56 -0.47
C ALA A 69 -11.93 1.92 0.80
N ILE A 70 -12.42 2.74 1.72
CA ILE A 70 -13.27 2.28 2.83
C ILE A 70 -14.74 2.46 2.46
N PHE A 71 -15.45 1.37 2.27
CA PHE A 71 -16.88 1.40 2.05
C PHE A 71 -17.62 1.50 3.40
N VAL A 72 -18.36 2.59 3.61
CA VAL A 72 -19.10 2.83 4.85
C VAL A 72 -20.59 2.64 4.60
N ARG A 73 -21.22 1.74 5.36
CA ARG A 73 -22.68 1.53 5.32
C ARG A 73 -23.20 1.04 6.67
N ASP A 74 -24.26 1.66 7.15
CA ASP A 74 -24.93 1.31 8.40
C ASP A 74 -23.93 1.24 9.59
N GLY A 75 -23.00 2.20 9.67
CA GLY A 75 -21.95 2.27 10.67
C GLY A 75 -20.82 1.22 10.55
N LYS A 76 -20.87 0.36 9.52
CA LYS A 76 -19.79 -0.61 9.24
C LYS A 76 -18.83 -0.02 8.21
N ARG A 77 -17.54 -0.20 8.47
CA ARG A 77 -16.45 0.16 7.57
C ARG A 77 -15.90 -1.12 6.95
N ILE A 78 -15.94 -1.25 5.64
CA ILE A 78 -15.48 -2.43 4.91
C ILE A 78 -14.42 -1.99 3.92
N PRO A 79 -13.16 -2.40 4.07
CA PRO A 79 -12.10 -2.07 3.12
C PRO A 79 -12.33 -2.78 1.78
N LEU A 80 -12.06 -2.05 0.71
CA LEU A 80 -12.10 -2.53 -0.66
C LEU A 80 -10.72 -2.37 -1.28
N ILE A 81 -10.24 -3.39 -1.98
CA ILE A 81 -8.94 -3.40 -2.69
C ILE A 81 -9.17 -3.70 -4.17
N ASN A 82 -8.57 -2.85 -5.02
CA ASN A 82 -8.59 -3.05 -6.47
C ASN A 82 -7.58 -4.14 -6.90
N THR A 83 -8.07 -5.28 -7.31
CA THR A 83 -7.25 -6.43 -7.72
C THR A 83 -6.82 -6.42 -9.19
N ALA A 84 -7.24 -5.42 -9.99
CA ALA A 84 -6.70 -5.16 -11.31
C ALA A 84 -5.33 -4.45 -11.28
N LEU A 85 -4.89 -3.98 -10.11
CA LEU A 85 -3.54 -3.44 -9.92
C LEU A 85 -2.54 -4.54 -9.57
N PRO A 86 -1.22 -4.34 -9.80
CA PRO A 86 -0.18 -5.29 -9.38
C PRO A 86 -0.27 -5.66 -7.89
N ARG A 87 0.11 -6.88 -7.54
CA ARG A 87 0.03 -7.36 -6.15
C ARG A 87 0.80 -6.49 -5.16
N ALA A 88 1.97 -5.99 -5.56
CA ALA A 88 2.73 -5.06 -4.72
C ALA A 88 1.90 -3.82 -4.34
N ASN A 89 1.14 -3.26 -5.30
CA ASN A 89 0.24 -2.15 -5.04
C ASN A 89 -0.91 -2.57 -4.11
N GLN A 90 -1.50 -3.76 -4.33
CA GLN A 90 -2.56 -4.27 -3.46
C GLN A 90 -2.09 -4.41 -2.01
N TYR A 91 -0.87 -4.95 -1.78
CA TYR A 91 -0.31 -5.12 -0.43
C TYR A 91 -0.02 -3.78 0.25
N PHE A 92 0.47 -2.81 -0.50
CA PHE A 92 0.67 -1.45 -0.01
C PHE A 92 -0.68 -0.80 0.35
N THR A 93 -1.66 -0.91 -0.55
CA THR A 93 -3.02 -0.40 -0.34
C THR A 93 -3.69 -1.02 0.89
N VAL A 94 -3.50 -2.30 1.16
CA VAL A 94 -4.04 -2.94 2.38
C VAL A 94 -3.60 -2.20 3.64
N TRP A 95 -2.31 -1.83 3.75
CA TRP A 95 -1.80 -1.07 4.89
C TRP A 95 -2.28 0.38 4.90
N HIS A 96 -2.39 1.00 3.73
CA HIS A 96 -2.97 2.33 3.56
C HIS A 96 -4.43 2.37 4.08
N GLU A 97 -5.27 1.43 3.66
CA GLU A 97 -6.66 1.33 4.12
C GLU A 97 -6.78 0.96 5.61
N ILE A 98 -5.84 0.19 6.16
CA ILE A 98 -5.77 -0.08 7.62
C ILE A 98 -5.53 1.21 8.40
N TYR A 99 -4.69 2.13 7.88
CA TYR A 99 -4.50 3.43 8.52
C TYR A 99 -5.82 4.20 8.61
N HIS A 100 -6.52 4.37 7.50
CA HIS A 100 -7.82 5.05 7.47
C HIS A 100 -8.87 4.33 8.35
N LEU A 101 -8.84 3.01 8.37
CA LEU A 101 -9.79 2.21 9.15
C LEU A 101 -9.64 2.39 10.66
N LEU A 102 -8.41 2.51 11.17
CA LEU A 102 -8.08 2.47 12.59
C LEU A 102 -7.72 3.82 13.20
N PHE A 103 -7.20 4.75 12.41
CA PHE A 103 -6.57 5.98 12.92
C PHE A 103 -7.19 7.25 12.34
N ASP A 104 -8.06 7.15 11.34
CA ASP A 104 -8.65 8.30 10.67
C ASP A 104 -10.18 8.32 10.79
N GLU A 105 -10.75 9.53 10.74
CA GLU A 105 -12.21 9.74 10.62
C GLU A 105 -12.57 9.82 9.15
N VAL A 106 -12.83 8.64 8.54
CA VAL A 106 -13.19 8.54 7.12
C VAL A 106 -14.56 9.20 6.88
N SER A 107 -14.59 10.29 6.10
CA SER A 107 -15.80 10.85 5.52
C SER A 107 -15.94 10.44 4.04
N PHE A 108 -17.17 10.37 3.53
CA PHE A 108 -17.47 9.88 2.16
C PHE A 108 -16.85 10.71 1.03
N ASP A 109 -16.32 11.89 1.31
CA ASP A 109 -15.83 12.85 0.31
C ASP A 109 -14.38 12.59 -0.15
N HIS A 110 -13.69 11.58 0.42
CA HIS A 110 -12.27 11.30 0.18
C HIS A 110 -11.94 10.36 -1.00
N LEU A 111 -12.90 10.09 -1.89
CA LEU A 111 -12.72 9.10 -2.96
C LEU A 111 -11.67 9.48 -4.04
N ILE A 112 -11.27 10.74 -4.16
CA ILE A 112 -10.30 11.20 -5.19
C ILE A 112 -9.49 12.36 -4.61
N GLU A 113 -8.61 12.11 -3.67
CA GLU A 113 -7.77 13.15 -3.12
C GLU A 113 -6.34 13.12 -3.69
N SER A 114 -5.65 14.25 -3.56
CA SER A 114 -4.28 14.41 -4.05
C SER A 114 -3.32 13.59 -3.19
N GLU A 115 -2.37 12.87 -3.80
CA GLU A 115 -1.27 12.14 -3.12
C GLU A 115 -0.47 13.03 -2.13
N ILE A 116 -0.68 14.34 -2.16
CA ILE A 116 0.03 15.34 -1.37
C ILE A 116 -0.79 15.82 -0.16
N LEU A 117 -2.09 15.51 -0.08
CA LEU A 117 -2.87 15.82 1.11
C LEU A 117 -2.30 15.13 2.34
N MET A 118 -2.37 15.81 3.48
CA MET A 118 -1.69 15.34 4.69
C MET A 118 -2.25 14.00 5.20
N GLU A 119 -3.54 13.79 5.06
CA GLU A 119 -4.23 12.55 5.44
C GLU A 119 -3.75 11.37 4.59
N GLU A 120 -3.68 11.55 3.27
CA GLU A 120 -3.16 10.55 2.34
C GLU A 120 -1.66 10.29 2.58
N ARG A 121 -0.88 11.35 2.85
CA ARG A 121 0.53 11.20 3.21
C ARG A 121 0.74 10.40 4.50
N LYS A 122 -0.13 10.57 5.51
CA LYS A 122 -0.10 9.75 6.73
C LYS A 122 -0.33 8.27 6.41
N ALA A 123 -1.38 7.97 5.63
CA ALA A 123 -1.70 6.59 5.26
C ALA A 123 -0.58 5.94 4.42
N GLU A 124 -0.02 6.67 3.45
CA GLU A 124 1.09 6.17 2.64
C GLU A 124 2.39 6.01 3.45
N HIS A 125 2.74 6.98 4.31
CA HIS A 125 3.92 6.88 5.15
C HIS A 125 3.80 5.74 6.17
N PHE A 126 2.62 5.57 6.76
CA PHE A 126 2.32 4.42 7.61
C PHE A 126 2.47 3.08 6.87
N ALA A 127 1.91 2.95 5.67
CA ALA A 127 2.05 1.74 4.85
C ALA A 127 3.53 1.44 4.51
N ALA A 128 4.30 2.48 4.21
CA ALA A 128 5.74 2.37 3.99
C ALA A 128 6.48 1.88 5.24
N LEU A 129 6.19 2.42 6.42
CA LEU A 129 6.78 1.96 7.70
C LEU A 129 6.44 0.50 7.99
N MET A 130 5.22 0.05 7.70
CA MET A 130 4.80 -1.34 7.93
C MET A 130 5.49 -2.34 7.01
N LEU A 131 5.84 -1.94 5.78
CA LEU A 131 6.45 -2.83 4.78
C LEU A 131 7.97 -2.67 4.66
N LEU A 132 8.50 -1.44 4.74
CA LEU A 132 9.85 -1.08 4.29
C LEU A 132 10.82 -0.72 5.43
N GLY A 133 10.50 -1.07 6.69
CA GLY A 133 11.24 -0.59 7.87
C GLY A 133 12.77 -0.81 7.86
N ASN A 134 13.29 -1.84 7.17
CA ASN A 134 14.71 -2.16 7.06
C ASN A 134 15.24 -2.07 5.62
N LEU A 135 14.68 -1.20 4.81
CA LEU A 135 14.95 -1.12 3.39
C LEU A 135 16.42 -0.73 3.09
N MET A 136 16.93 0.34 3.72
CA MET A 136 18.26 0.86 3.40
C MET A 136 19.39 -0.15 3.64
N PRO A 137 19.49 -0.84 4.78
CA PRO A 137 20.50 -1.88 4.98
C PRO A 137 20.42 -3.00 3.95
N TYR A 138 19.22 -3.41 3.53
CA TYR A 138 19.04 -4.41 2.48
C TYR A 138 19.55 -3.90 1.13
N PHE A 139 19.19 -2.67 0.75
CA PHE A 139 19.65 -2.03 -0.49
C PHE A 139 21.18 -1.92 -0.56
N GLU A 140 21.84 -1.56 0.55
CA GLU A 140 23.28 -1.40 0.61
C GLU A 140 24.06 -2.73 0.46
N VAL A 141 23.46 -3.86 0.85
CA VAL A 141 24.05 -5.19 0.62
C VAL A 141 24.12 -5.53 -0.87
N LEU A 142 23.26 -4.99 -1.70
CA LEU A 142 23.16 -5.26 -3.14
C LEU A 142 24.12 -4.38 -4.00
N LYS A 143 25.30 -4.00 -3.48
CA LYS A 143 26.17 -2.97 -4.07
C LYS A 143 26.67 -3.26 -5.50
N ASP A 144 26.78 -4.53 -5.88
CA ASP A 144 27.31 -4.93 -7.19
C ASP A 144 26.26 -4.97 -8.29
N MET A 145 25.01 -4.57 -7.96
CA MET A 145 23.90 -4.56 -8.90
C MET A 145 23.62 -3.13 -9.40
N GLU A 146 23.10 -3.02 -10.61
CA GLU A 146 22.52 -1.79 -11.17
C GLU A 146 21.37 -1.28 -10.29
N PHE A 147 21.17 0.05 -10.24
CA PHE A 147 20.17 0.67 -9.35
C PHE A 147 18.76 0.09 -9.52
N GLN A 148 18.27 -0.04 -10.78
CA GLN A 148 16.94 -0.59 -11.01
C GLN A 148 16.83 -2.05 -10.54
N ALA A 149 17.87 -2.85 -10.74
CA ALA A 149 17.89 -4.23 -10.28
C ALA A 149 17.85 -4.31 -8.75
N LYS A 150 18.59 -3.45 -8.03
CA LYS A 150 18.48 -3.30 -6.57
C LYS A 150 17.07 -2.93 -6.14
N ALA A 151 16.44 -1.97 -6.82
CA ALA A 151 15.08 -1.55 -6.51
C ALA A 151 14.07 -2.71 -6.72
N PHE A 152 14.23 -3.53 -7.76
CA PHE A 152 13.39 -4.72 -7.98
C PHE A 152 13.61 -5.81 -6.91
N GLN A 153 14.84 -6.01 -6.48
CA GLN A 153 15.14 -6.88 -5.34
C GLN A 153 14.43 -6.39 -4.06
N CYS A 154 14.46 -5.07 -3.82
CA CYS A 154 13.74 -4.47 -2.71
C CYS A 154 12.21 -4.65 -2.83
N MET A 155 11.63 -4.41 -4.01
CA MET A 155 10.21 -4.67 -4.25
C MET A 155 9.84 -6.12 -3.90
N ASN A 156 10.65 -7.07 -4.35
CA ASN A 156 10.42 -8.50 -4.11
C ASN A 156 10.56 -8.87 -2.63
N ALA A 157 11.62 -8.40 -1.97
CA ALA A 157 11.90 -8.72 -0.57
C ALA A 157 10.84 -8.13 0.38
N PHE A 158 10.42 -6.90 0.12
CA PHE A 158 9.48 -6.16 0.97
C PHE A 158 8.04 -6.17 0.47
N GLN A 159 7.79 -6.78 -0.69
CA GLN A 159 6.47 -6.87 -1.32
C GLN A 159 5.77 -5.53 -1.49
N ALA A 160 6.52 -4.49 -1.84
CA ALA A 160 6.09 -3.11 -1.97
C ALA A 160 6.22 -2.58 -3.40
N PRO A 161 5.41 -1.58 -3.82
CA PRO A 161 5.48 -1.02 -5.16
C PRO A 161 6.75 -0.18 -5.34
N TYR A 162 7.21 -0.09 -6.59
CA TYR A 162 8.43 0.61 -6.99
C TYR A 162 8.52 2.03 -6.43
N LYS A 163 7.45 2.82 -6.58
CA LYS A 163 7.40 4.21 -6.11
C LYS A 163 7.57 4.32 -4.59
N ALA A 164 6.95 3.43 -3.81
CA ALA A 164 7.10 3.41 -2.35
C ALA A 164 8.55 3.06 -1.94
N VAL A 165 9.17 2.10 -2.64
CA VAL A 165 10.59 1.76 -2.45
C VAL A 165 11.47 2.98 -2.69
N LEU A 166 11.27 3.70 -3.81
CA LEU A 166 12.08 4.87 -4.14
C LEU A 166 11.90 6.02 -3.15
N ILE A 167 10.66 6.31 -2.70
CA ILE A 167 10.41 7.36 -1.69
C ILE A 167 11.13 7.01 -0.38
N SER A 168 11.02 5.76 0.08
CA SER A 168 11.65 5.32 1.32
C SER A 168 13.18 5.30 1.24
N LEU A 169 13.75 4.94 0.09
CA LEU A 169 15.21 5.04 -0.16
C LEU A 169 15.65 6.49 -0.12
N TYR A 170 14.93 7.39 -0.81
CA TYR A 170 15.24 8.81 -0.83
C TYR A 170 15.22 9.41 0.57
N GLU A 171 14.15 9.14 1.31
CA GLU A 171 14.00 9.61 2.69
C GLU A 171 15.15 9.14 3.58
N SER A 172 15.49 7.85 3.51
CA SER A 172 16.60 7.27 4.28
C SER A 172 17.95 7.84 3.86
N ALA A 173 18.18 8.06 2.55
CA ALA A 173 19.40 8.64 2.03
C ALA A 173 19.60 10.08 2.52
N VAL A 174 18.54 10.91 2.45
CA VAL A 174 18.57 12.29 2.93
C VAL A 174 18.84 12.34 4.45
N LYS A 175 18.15 11.54 5.25
CA LYS A 175 18.35 11.47 6.71
C LYS A 175 19.76 11.05 7.09
N ASN A 176 20.38 10.17 6.31
CA ASN A 176 21.75 9.67 6.57
C ASN A 176 22.85 10.50 5.88
N GLY A 177 22.50 11.57 5.13
CA GLY A 177 23.45 12.39 4.38
C GLY A 177 24.09 11.65 3.18
N ASN A 178 23.46 10.58 2.69
CA ASN A 178 23.94 9.81 1.53
C ASN A 178 23.47 10.46 0.22
N THR A 179 24.19 11.48 -0.23
CA THR A 179 23.84 12.25 -1.44
C THR A 179 23.87 11.40 -2.71
N ALA A 180 24.77 10.41 -2.80
CA ALA A 180 24.88 9.57 -3.98
C ALA A 180 23.60 8.74 -4.21
N ILE A 181 23.07 8.08 -3.18
CA ILE A 181 21.81 7.33 -3.29
C ILE A 181 20.64 8.31 -3.54
N ALA A 182 20.63 9.48 -2.90
CA ALA A 182 19.57 10.46 -3.11
C ALA A 182 19.51 10.93 -4.58
N GLU A 183 20.67 11.19 -5.21
CA GLU A 183 20.77 11.54 -6.62
C GLU A 183 20.33 10.40 -7.52
N GLU A 184 20.81 9.16 -7.29
CA GLU A 184 20.39 7.98 -8.06
C GLU A 184 18.85 7.77 -7.99
N VAL A 185 18.24 7.99 -6.82
CA VAL A 185 16.78 7.90 -6.69
C VAL A 185 16.09 8.95 -7.54
N LYS A 186 16.52 10.24 -7.47
CA LYS A 186 15.92 11.32 -8.29
C LYS A 186 16.01 11.04 -9.79
N GLU A 187 17.16 10.55 -10.25
CA GLU A 187 17.37 10.20 -11.67
C GLU A 187 16.43 9.08 -12.15
N ASN A 188 16.09 8.12 -11.26
CA ASN A 188 15.28 6.97 -11.62
C ASN A 188 13.79 7.10 -11.24
N PHE A 189 13.40 8.16 -10.52
CA PHE A 189 12.05 8.27 -9.93
C PHE A 189 10.94 8.37 -10.98
N ASP A 190 11.15 9.16 -12.02
CA ASP A 190 10.17 9.40 -13.07
C ASP A 190 10.41 8.51 -14.32
N VAL A 191 11.42 7.64 -14.26
CA VAL A 191 11.71 6.70 -15.33
C VAL A 191 10.58 5.67 -15.45
N GLN A 192 9.98 5.59 -16.62
CA GLN A 192 8.99 4.58 -16.91
C GLN A 192 9.67 3.23 -17.14
N VAL A 193 9.39 2.27 -16.27
CA VAL A 193 9.93 0.90 -16.39
C VAL A 193 9.08 0.11 -17.37
N GLU A 194 9.63 -0.20 -18.54
CA GLU A 194 9.00 -1.09 -19.51
C GLU A 194 9.20 -2.56 -19.10
N ASP A 195 8.22 -3.40 -19.41
CA ASP A 195 8.26 -4.87 -19.22
C ASP A 195 8.77 -5.33 -17.84
N ILE A 196 8.32 -4.65 -16.77
CA ILE A 196 8.75 -4.94 -15.39
C ILE A 196 8.63 -6.43 -15.05
N ALA A 197 7.62 -7.12 -15.56
CA ALA A 197 7.43 -8.55 -15.32
C ALA A 197 8.54 -9.40 -15.97
N GLN A 198 9.03 -9.02 -17.17
CA GLN A 198 10.16 -9.69 -17.80
C GLN A 198 11.44 -9.44 -17.01
N ARG A 199 11.68 -8.20 -16.59
CA ARG A 199 12.86 -7.84 -15.77
C ARG A 199 12.89 -8.60 -14.43
N PHE A 200 11.74 -8.83 -13.81
CA PHE A 200 11.65 -9.68 -12.62
C PHE A 200 12.10 -11.11 -12.93
N ARG A 201 11.61 -11.72 -14.02
CA ARG A 201 12.03 -13.07 -14.43
C ARG A 201 13.52 -13.15 -14.73
N ASP A 202 14.08 -12.15 -15.43
CA ASP A 202 15.51 -12.10 -15.77
C ASP A 202 16.40 -12.05 -14.52
N LEU A 203 15.89 -11.48 -13.43
CA LEU A 203 16.54 -11.46 -12.12
C LEU A 203 16.22 -12.70 -11.25
N GLY A 204 15.45 -13.66 -11.75
CA GLY A 204 15.00 -14.81 -10.99
C GLY A 204 13.99 -14.50 -9.88
N LEU A 205 13.28 -13.38 -9.98
CA LEU A 205 12.28 -12.93 -9.02
C LEU A 205 10.87 -13.41 -9.40
N ASP A 206 9.96 -13.46 -8.41
CA ASP A 206 8.56 -13.80 -8.62
C ASP A 206 7.80 -12.66 -9.32
N ASP A 207 7.59 -12.77 -10.62
CA ASP A 207 6.88 -11.78 -11.42
C ASP A 207 5.39 -11.66 -11.09
N SER A 208 4.84 -12.57 -10.29
CA SER A 208 3.45 -12.46 -9.81
C SER A 208 3.24 -11.21 -8.94
N LEU A 209 4.30 -10.71 -8.29
CA LEU A 209 4.26 -9.50 -7.47
C LEU A 209 3.91 -8.25 -8.29
N VAL A 210 4.39 -8.18 -9.53
CA VAL A 210 4.21 -7.04 -10.44
C VAL A 210 3.05 -7.24 -11.43
N ARG A 211 2.23 -8.27 -11.22
CA ARG A 211 1.03 -8.57 -12.00
C ARG A 211 -0.25 -8.41 -11.17
N PRO A 212 -1.37 -8.05 -11.81
CA PRO A 212 -2.69 -8.11 -11.18
C PRO A 212 -3.03 -9.50 -10.65
N SER A 213 -3.74 -9.57 -9.53
CA SER A 213 -4.22 -10.85 -9.01
C SER A 213 -5.57 -11.27 -9.56
N TYR A 214 -6.41 -10.29 -9.96
CA TYR A 214 -7.80 -10.48 -10.41
C TYR A 214 -8.65 -11.30 -9.43
N VAL A 215 -8.27 -11.34 -8.16
CA VAL A 215 -9.05 -12.03 -7.12
C VAL A 215 -10.39 -11.33 -6.95
N VAL A 216 -11.47 -12.11 -6.85
CA VAL A 216 -12.80 -11.62 -6.51
C VAL A 216 -13.19 -12.18 -5.15
N ASN A 217 -13.42 -11.29 -4.19
CA ASN A 217 -13.99 -11.63 -2.88
C ASN A 217 -15.07 -10.62 -2.53
N VAL A 218 -16.31 -11.06 -2.54
CA VAL A 218 -17.49 -10.27 -2.21
C VAL A 218 -18.26 -10.84 -1.01
N SER A 219 -17.63 -11.72 -0.24
CA SER A 219 -18.28 -12.40 0.90
C SER A 219 -19.04 -11.46 1.84
N PRO A 220 -18.51 -10.27 2.21
CA PRO A 220 -19.25 -9.34 3.07
C PRO A 220 -20.56 -8.84 2.44
N LEU A 221 -20.60 -8.68 1.12
CA LEU A 221 -21.81 -8.29 0.39
C LEU A 221 -22.78 -9.46 0.28
N GLN A 222 -22.30 -10.67 -0.01
CA GLN A 222 -23.10 -11.87 -0.13
C GLN A 222 -23.80 -12.23 1.17
N GLU A 223 -23.12 -12.15 2.31
CA GLU A 223 -23.72 -12.34 3.62
C GLU A 223 -24.88 -11.36 3.88
N LYS A 224 -24.71 -10.11 3.48
CA LYS A 224 -25.74 -9.09 3.64
C LYS A 224 -26.95 -9.37 2.76
N ILE A 225 -26.74 -9.69 1.48
CA ILE A 225 -27.79 -10.06 0.55
C ILE A 225 -28.60 -11.24 1.10
N ASN A 226 -27.92 -12.29 1.54
CA ASN A 226 -28.56 -13.49 2.12
C ASN A 226 -29.39 -13.18 3.38
N LYS A 227 -28.92 -12.26 4.24
CA LYS A 227 -29.69 -11.81 5.42
C LYS A 227 -30.94 -11.01 5.02
N THR A 228 -30.84 -10.15 4.00
CA THR A 228 -31.97 -9.36 3.52
C THR A 228 -33.04 -10.27 2.91
N ILE A 229 -32.64 -11.20 2.03
CA ILE A 229 -33.57 -12.16 1.40
C ILE A 229 -34.28 -13.04 2.44
N ARG A 230 -33.60 -13.46 3.52
CA ARG A 230 -34.21 -14.27 4.59
C ARG A 230 -35.22 -13.50 5.44
N ASN A 231 -35.13 -12.17 5.47
CA ASN A 231 -36.00 -11.29 6.27
C ASN A 231 -37.15 -10.68 5.44
N GLU A 232 -37.15 -10.80 4.12
CA GLU A 232 -38.28 -10.41 3.29
C GLU A 232 -39.28 -11.56 3.23
N PRO A 233 -40.60 -11.28 3.41
CA PRO A 233 -41.61 -12.30 3.17
C PRO A 233 -41.55 -12.73 1.70
N GLU A 234 -41.72 -14.03 1.44
CA GLU A 234 -41.74 -14.60 0.10
C GLU A 234 -42.63 -13.74 -0.82
N VAL A 235 -42.00 -13.07 -1.79
CA VAL A 235 -42.75 -12.42 -2.88
C VAL A 235 -43.11 -13.56 -3.85
N GLU A 236 -44.35 -14.05 -3.75
CA GLU A 236 -44.91 -14.96 -4.74
C GLU A 236 -44.94 -14.24 -6.10
N TYR A 237 -44.10 -14.63 -7.01
CA TYR A 237 -44.19 -14.25 -8.42
C TYR A 237 -45.33 -15.06 -9.04
N HIS A 238 -46.47 -14.39 -9.25
CA HIS A 238 -47.56 -14.90 -10.09
C HIS A 238 -47.31 -14.55 -11.56
#